data_81ca28c6f795c1349a359dbe6d3cd156
#
_entry.id   81ca28c6f795c1349a359dbe6d3cd156
#
_cell.length_a   1.000
_cell.length_b   1.000
_cell.length_c   1.000
_cell.angle_alpha   90.00
_cell.angle_beta   90.00
_cell.angle_gamma   90.00
#
_symmetry.space_group_name_H-M   'P 1'
#
loop_
_entity.id
_entity.type
_entity.pdbx_description
1 polymer ?
#
loop_
_entity_poly.entity_id
_entity_poly.type
_entity_poly.pdbx_seq_one_letter_code
_entity_poly.pdbx_strand_id
1 'polypeptide(L)'
;FPKSVYAVMDTLKYFIANKKNALVVDFFAGSGTTMHAVNLLNSIDNGHRRCIMVTNNEVSADEAKALDEKGYRPGDKEWDRRGIARYVTWPRTVCSIKGCNIDGKPLDGNYGCNVEQYTEIDGETVNPETGKKIRGKVYKKEKEPAYPELADLKMSDGFKTNAVFFKLSFLDKTSVALGRQFRELLPVLWMKGGAIGKCPALENDNLPNMLILPQNKMAVLVDEIYYSEFDAELSQHPEIQTVFIITDSETAYRSMIRTYDGKDCYQLYRDYLDNFRINTGR
;
A
#
# COMPACT_ATOMS: atom_id res chain seq x y z
N PHE A 1 -0.94 20.93 2.31
CA PHE A 1 0.34 20.54 2.91
C PHE A 1 0.22 19.13 3.47
N PRO A 2 1.26 18.28 3.34
CA PRO A 2 1.27 16.95 3.97
C PRO A 2 1.13 17.09 5.49
N LYS A 3 0.37 16.17 6.10
CA LYS A 3 0.33 16.05 7.56
C LYS A 3 1.71 15.61 8.09
N SER A 4 2.02 15.95 9.35
CA SER A 4 3.21 15.41 10.01
C SER A 4 3.12 13.87 10.09
N VAL A 5 4.14 13.18 9.62
CA VAL A 5 4.22 11.72 9.69
C VAL A 5 4.23 11.24 11.15
N TYR A 6 4.85 11.99 12.04
CA TYR A 6 4.91 11.66 13.46
C TYR A 6 3.56 11.78 14.15
N ALA A 7 2.78 12.83 13.86
CA ALA A 7 1.45 12.96 14.41
C ALA A 7 0.51 11.82 13.96
N VAL A 8 0.63 11.38 12.71
CA VAL A 8 -0.12 10.21 12.21
C VAL A 8 0.39 8.93 12.86
N MET A 9 1.71 8.79 13.02
CA MET A 9 2.32 7.63 13.69
C MET A 9 1.86 7.51 15.14
N ASP A 10 1.85 8.60 15.91
CA ASP A 10 1.40 8.61 17.30
C ASP A 10 -0.08 8.25 17.41
N THR A 11 -0.90 8.79 16.50
CA THR A 11 -2.32 8.42 16.42
C THR A 11 -2.49 6.93 16.17
N LEU A 12 -1.76 6.36 15.21
CA LEU A 12 -1.80 4.92 14.93
C LEU A 12 -1.28 4.11 16.12
N LYS A 13 -0.19 4.54 16.74
CA LYS A 13 0.42 3.88 17.91
C LYS A 13 -0.59 3.73 19.04
N TYR A 14 -1.43 4.74 19.28
CA TYR A 14 -2.48 4.68 20.28
C TYR A 14 -3.45 3.50 20.07
N PHE A 15 -3.81 3.17 18.83
CA PHE A 15 -4.80 2.13 18.53
C PHE A 15 -4.19 0.76 18.23
N ILE A 16 -2.99 0.71 17.69
CA ILE A 16 -2.40 -0.51 17.13
C ILE A 16 -0.99 -0.83 17.62
N ALA A 17 -0.49 -0.19 18.69
CA ALA A 17 0.85 -0.48 19.23
C ALA A 17 1.04 -2.00 19.47
N ASN A 18 0.09 -2.63 20.13
CA ASN A 18 0.13 -4.06 20.46
C ASN A 18 -0.39 -4.99 19.35
N LYS A 19 -0.74 -4.44 18.17
CA LYS A 19 -1.29 -5.20 17.04
C LYS A 19 -0.31 -5.17 15.88
N LYS A 20 0.75 -5.97 15.98
CA LYS A 20 1.86 -5.96 14.99
C LYS A 20 1.45 -6.39 13.56
N ASN A 21 0.31 -7.04 13.39
CA ASN A 21 -0.23 -7.50 12.10
C ASN A 21 -1.49 -6.72 11.66
N ALA A 22 -1.76 -5.55 12.26
CA ALA A 22 -2.94 -4.77 11.94
C ALA A 22 -3.00 -4.38 10.47
N LEU A 23 -4.22 -4.29 9.93
CA LEU A 23 -4.51 -3.69 8.65
C LEU A 23 -5.06 -2.28 8.88
N VAL A 24 -4.38 -1.29 8.32
CA VAL A 24 -4.80 0.12 8.32
C VAL A 24 -5.40 0.45 6.96
N VAL A 25 -6.59 1.03 6.94
CA VAL A 25 -7.25 1.47 5.70
C VAL A 25 -7.46 2.97 5.77
N ASP A 26 -6.99 3.69 4.75
CA ASP A 26 -7.12 5.13 4.61
C ASP A 26 -7.86 5.44 3.31
N PHE A 27 -9.11 5.90 3.43
CA PHE A 27 -9.97 6.22 2.28
C PHE A 27 -9.70 7.58 1.64
N PHE A 28 -8.87 8.40 2.26
CA PHE A 28 -8.51 9.73 1.75
C PHE A 28 -7.02 9.97 1.88
N ALA A 29 -6.25 9.09 1.25
CA ALA A 29 -4.80 8.97 1.43
C ALA A 29 -4.00 10.27 1.20
N GLY A 30 -4.53 11.20 0.40
CA GLY A 30 -3.86 12.46 0.11
C GLY A 30 -2.43 12.23 -0.37
N SER A 31 -1.45 12.73 0.38
CA SER A 31 -0.03 12.57 0.06
C SER A 31 0.61 11.25 0.52
N GLY A 32 -0.18 10.28 1.07
CA GLY A 32 0.31 8.97 1.51
C GLY A 32 1.00 8.94 2.87
N THR A 33 0.73 9.91 3.74
CA THR A 33 1.38 10.00 5.05
C THR A 33 1.09 8.79 5.94
N THR A 34 -0.12 8.22 5.84
CA THR A 34 -0.54 7.06 6.64
C THR A 34 0.34 5.83 6.37
N MET A 35 0.63 5.52 5.10
CA MET A 35 1.52 4.40 4.76
C MET A 35 2.93 4.64 5.31
N HIS A 36 3.44 5.85 5.19
CA HIS A 36 4.76 6.20 5.72
C HIS A 36 4.82 6.01 7.25
N ALA A 37 3.77 6.43 7.96
CA ALA A 37 3.64 6.24 9.41
C ALA A 37 3.57 4.75 9.80
N VAL A 38 2.85 3.93 9.03
CA VAL A 38 2.81 2.46 9.23
C VAL A 38 4.19 1.84 9.04
N ASN A 39 4.95 2.27 8.03
CA ASN A 39 6.31 1.77 7.80
C ASN A 39 7.26 2.16 8.96
N LEU A 40 7.14 3.38 9.50
CA LEU A 40 7.89 3.79 10.69
C LEU A 40 7.56 2.92 11.90
N LEU A 41 6.27 2.66 12.18
CA LEU A 41 5.88 1.77 13.28
C LEU A 41 6.44 0.37 13.12
N ASN A 42 6.41 -0.19 11.91
CA ASN A 42 6.97 -1.50 11.64
C ASN A 42 8.50 -1.51 11.85
N SER A 43 9.19 -0.41 11.53
CA SER A 43 10.64 -0.29 11.76
C SER A 43 11.01 -0.21 13.24
N ILE A 44 10.15 0.40 14.07
CA ILE A 44 10.36 0.53 15.52
C ILE A 44 10.26 -0.84 16.22
N ASP A 45 9.25 -1.64 15.89
CA ASP A 45 8.89 -2.83 16.66
C ASP A 45 8.97 -4.15 15.87
N ASN A 46 9.55 -4.13 14.67
CA ASN A 46 9.56 -5.25 13.72
C ASN A 46 8.15 -5.82 13.44
N GLY A 47 7.18 -4.91 13.33
CA GLY A 47 5.80 -5.25 13.01
C GLY A 47 5.61 -5.57 11.52
N HIS A 48 4.49 -6.19 11.21
CA HIS A 48 4.05 -6.55 9.85
C HIS A 48 2.69 -5.93 9.53
N ARG A 49 2.44 -4.72 10.06
CA ARG A 49 1.22 -3.96 9.75
C ARG A 49 1.18 -3.65 8.28
N ARG A 50 0.00 -3.74 7.72
CA ARG A 50 -0.27 -3.45 6.31
C ARG A 50 -1.11 -2.18 6.18
N CYS A 51 -0.98 -1.48 5.05
CA CYS A 51 -1.76 -0.28 4.77
C CYS A 51 -2.41 -0.38 3.39
N ILE A 52 -3.70 -0.13 3.33
CA ILE A 52 -4.46 0.07 2.08
C ILE A 52 -4.83 1.54 2.01
N MET A 53 -4.35 2.22 0.98
CA MET A 53 -4.69 3.61 0.72
C MET A 53 -5.62 3.70 -0.48
N VAL A 54 -6.74 4.38 -0.30
CA VAL A 54 -7.71 4.65 -1.35
C VAL A 54 -7.80 6.16 -1.53
N THR A 55 -7.69 6.64 -2.75
CA THR A 55 -7.81 8.06 -3.05
C THR A 55 -8.26 8.28 -4.49
N ASN A 56 -9.02 9.33 -4.72
CA ASN A 56 -9.23 9.85 -6.05
C ASN A 56 -7.91 10.42 -6.58
N ASN A 57 -7.71 10.34 -7.88
CA ASN A 57 -6.57 10.96 -8.52
C ASN A 57 -6.89 12.43 -8.88
N GLU A 58 -7.19 13.23 -7.86
CA GLU A 58 -7.60 14.63 -8.00
C GLU A 58 -6.43 15.48 -8.50
N VAL A 59 -6.74 16.38 -9.42
CA VAL A 59 -5.83 17.42 -9.91
C VAL A 59 -6.18 18.73 -9.20
N SER A 60 -5.18 19.51 -8.78
CA SER A 60 -5.42 20.80 -8.13
C SER A 60 -6.16 21.76 -9.07
N ALA A 61 -6.91 22.71 -8.49
CA ALA A 61 -7.70 23.65 -9.28
C ALA A 61 -6.88 24.44 -10.31
N ASP A 62 -5.67 24.86 -9.92
CA ASP A 62 -4.76 25.62 -10.79
C ASP A 62 -4.22 24.75 -11.95
N GLU A 63 -3.83 23.52 -11.65
CA GLU A 63 -3.38 22.58 -12.68
C GLU A 63 -4.52 22.12 -13.59
N ALA A 64 -5.73 21.90 -13.02
CA ALA A 64 -6.91 21.55 -13.79
C ALA A 64 -7.21 22.63 -14.83
N LYS A 65 -7.16 23.92 -14.42
CA LYS A 65 -7.36 25.04 -15.33
C LYS A 65 -6.28 25.08 -16.44
N ALA A 66 -5.01 24.87 -16.07
CA ALA A 66 -3.92 24.85 -17.03
C ALA A 66 -4.00 23.68 -18.03
N LEU A 67 -4.53 22.53 -17.59
CA LEU A 67 -4.78 21.39 -18.47
C LEU A 67 -5.96 21.64 -19.40
N ASP A 68 -7.02 22.23 -18.86
CA ASP A 68 -8.25 22.59 -19.60
C ASP A 68 -7.95 23.57 -20.73
N GLU A 69 -7.12 24.60 -20.47
CA GLU A 69 -6.63 25.56 -21.47
C GLU A 69 -5.82 24.89 -22.59
N LYS A 70 -5.19 23.74 -22.30
CA LYS A 70 -4.47 22.91 -23.27
C LYS A 70 -5.35 21.88 -23.97
N GLY A 71 -6.64 21.84 -23.65
CA GLY A 71 -7.61 20.92 -24.25
C GLY A 71 -7.68 19.53 -23.60
N TYR A 72 -6.97 19.28 -22.49
CA TYR A 72 -7.04 18.02 -21.77
C TYR A 72 -8.27 17.98 -20.83
N ARG A 73 -8.83 16.78 -20.66
CA ARG A 73 -10.02 16.54 -19.85
C ARG A 73 -9.76 15.45 -18.80
N PRO A 74 -10.57 15.40 -17.71
CA PRO A 74 -10.55 14.28 -16.78
C PRO A 74 -10.68 12.93 -17.50
N GLY A 75 -9.74 12.02 -17.23
CA GLY A 75 -9.64 10.73 -17.92
C GLY A 75 -8.56 10.65 -18.98
N ASP A 76 -8.09 11.78 -19.50
CA ASP A 76 -6.94 11.81 -20.39
C ASP A 76 -5.65 11.42 -19.67
N LYS A 77 -4.71 10.81 -20.38
CA LYS A 77 -3.41 10.39 -19.80
C LYS A 77 -2.64 11.55 -19.17
N GLU A 78 -2.68 12.73 -19.80
CA GLU A 78 -1.99 13.93 -19.29
C GLU A 78 -2.66 14.47 -18.02
N TRP A 79 -4.00 14.40 -17.94
CA TRP A 79 -4.74 14.72 -16.74
C TRP A 79 -4.41 13.76 -15.60
N ASP A 80 -4.50 12.46 -15.87
CA ASP A 80 -4.22 11.39 -14.89
C ASP A 80 -2.80 11.49 -14.31
N ARG A 81 -1.82 11.91 -15.10
CA ARG A 81 -0.42 12.08 -14.66
C ARG A 81 -0.24 13.17 -13.61
N ARG A 82 -1.11 14.19 -13.61
CA ARG A 82 -1.04 15.34 -12.69
C ARG A 82 -1.85 15.14 -11.40
N GLY A 83 -2.64 14.10 -11.34
CA GLY A 83 -3.43 13.81 -10.15
C GLY A 83 -2.59 13.38 -8.95
N ILE A 84 -3.06 13.72 -7.75
CA ILE A 84 -2.33 13.56 -6.48
C ILE A 84 -1.84 12.12 -6.25
N ALA A 85 -2.64 11.13 -6.63
CA ALA A 85 -2.28 9.72 -6.45
C ALA A 85 -1.01 9.33 -7.24
N ARG A 86 -0.90 9.77 -8.49
CA ARG A 86 0.22 9.43 -9.37
C ARG A 86 1.40 10.39 -9.25
N TYR A 87 1.13 11.67 -9.03
CA TYR A 87 2.16 12.70 -9.04
C TYR A 87 2.82 12.92 -7.67
N VAL A 88 2.09 12.64 -6.57
CA VAL A 88 2.58 12.85 -5.21
C VAL A 88 2.64 11.56 -4.42
N THR A 89 1.49 10.88 -4.24
CA THR A 89 1.36 9.75 -3.30
C THR A 89 2.25 8.58 -3.69
N TRP A 90 2.18 8.16 -4.95
CA TRP A 90 2.96 7.02 -5.42
C TRP A 90 4.47 7.28 -5.45
N PRO A 91 4.97 8.39 -6.04
CA PRO A 91 6.40 8.69 -5.99
C PRO A 91 6.94 8.81 -4.56
N ARG A 92 6.22 9.48 -3.68
CA ARG A 92 6.61 9.59 -2.27
C ARG A 92 6.69 8.22 -1.59
N THR A 93 5.72 7.35 -1.84
CA THR A 93 5.72 5.97 -1.33
C THR A 93 6.95 5.20 -1.82
N VAL A 94 7.22 5.24 -3.13
CA VAL A 94 8.38 4.56 -3.73
C VAL A 94 9.69 5.13 -3.19
N CYS A 95 9.83 6.45 -3.10
CA CYS A 95 11.04 7.10 -2.59
C CYS A 95 11.30 6.71 -1.12
N SER A 96 10.27 6.71 -0.27
CA SER A 96 10.42 6.33 1.13
C SER A 96 10.82 4.86 1.30
N ILE A 97 10.25 3.96 0.49
CA ILE A 97 10.58 2.53 0.52
C ILE A 97 12.01 2.27 0.02
N LYS A 98 12.41 2.95 -1.04
CA LYS A 98 13.74 2.77 -1.64
C LYS A 98 14.86 3.55 -0.95
N GLY A 99 14.54 4.51 -0.09
CA GLY A 99 15.52 5.40 0.53
C GLY A 99 16.19 6.38 -0.46
N CYS A 100 15.56 6.66 -1.59
CA CYS A 100 16.10 7.55 -2.62
C CYS A 100 15.01 8.47 -3.19
N ASN A 101 15.43 9.60 -3.76
CA ASN A 101 14.53 10.50 -4.48
C ASN A 101 14.17 9.95 -5.88
N ILE A 102 13.37 10.69 -6.64
CA ILE A 102 12.94 10.29 -8.00
C ILE A 102 14.09 10.14 -9.00
N ASP A 103 15.23 10.80 -8.75
CA ASP A 103 16.44 10.72 -9.57
C ASP A 103 17.38 9.59 -9.12
N GLY A 104 16.99 8.80 -8.11
CA GLY A 104 17.80 7.71 -7.57
C GLY A 104 18.88 8.14 -6.58
N LYS A 105 18.95 9.42 -6.19
CA LYS A 105 19.90 9.91 -5.17
C LYS A 105 19.40 9.51 -3.78
N PRO A 106 20.28 9.01 -2.89
CA PRO A 106 19.91 8.70 -1.51
C PRO A 106 19.22 9.88 -0.81
N LEU A 107 18.20 9.59 0.00
CA LEU A 107 17.56 10.59 0.84
C LEU A 107 18.53 11.00 1.97
N ASP A 108 18.55 12.28 2.28
CA ASP A 108 19.40 12.83 3.36
C ASP A 108 18.63 12.89 4.69
N GLY A 109 19.35 12.71 5.79
CA GLY A 109 18.84 12.81 7.15
C GLY A 109 18.33 11.50 7.75
N ASN A 110 17.90 11.61 9.00
CA ASN A 110 17.33 10.54 9.79
C ASN A 110 15.85 10.80 10.08
N TYR A 111 15.12 9.73 10.42
CA TYR A 111 13.71 9.85 10.81
C TYR A 111 13.50 10.40 12.22
N GLY A 112 14.51 10.44 13.08
CA GLY A 112 14.40 11.08 14.39
C GLY A 112 14.20 12.59 14.27
N CYS A 113 13.36 13.16 15.11
CA CYS A 113 13.27 14.60 15.27
C CYS A 113 13.54 14.98 16.73
N ASN A 114 14.03 16.21 16.94
CA ASN A 114 14.30 16.74 18.27
C ASN A 114 13.17 17.68 18.68
N VAL A 115 12.82 17.62 19.96
CA VAL A 115 11.98 18.61 20.63
C VAL A 115 12.84 19.49 21.51
N GLU A 116 12.45 20.74 21.65
CA GLU A 116 13.10 21.67 22.55
C GLU A 116 12.44 21.53 23.90
N GLN A 117 13.22 21.14 24.91
CA GLN A 117 12.80 21.15 26.29
C GLN A 117 13.42 22.36 27.01
N TYR A 118 12.62 22.97 27.85
CA TYR A 118 13.04 24.11 28.69
C TYR A 118 13.04 23.67 30.14
N THR A 119 14.24 23.47 30.70
CA THR A 119 14.40 23.08 32.09
C THR A 119 14.67 24.34 32.90
N GLU A 120 13.91 24.56 33.96
CA GLU A 120 14.14 25.63 34.91
C GLU A 120 15.34 25.28 35.77
N ILE A 121 16.36 26.12 35.72
CA ILE A 121 17.58 25.99 36.52
C ILE A 121 17.86 27.28 37.30
N ASP A 122 18.55 27.15 38.44
CA ASP A 122 19.09 28.34 39.12
C ASP A 122 20.23 28.93 38.31
N GLY A 123 20.16 30.21 38.03
CA GLY A 123 21.13 30.90 37.18
C GLY A 123 21.16 32.40 37.45
N GLU A 124 21.97 33.10 36.69
CA GLU A 124 22.05 34.54 36.73
C GLU A 124 21.33 35.15 35.51
N THR A 125 20.49 36.12 35.74
CA THR A 125 19.88 36.94 34.69
C THR A 125 20.26 38.41 34.93
N VAL A 126 20.08 39.24 33.91
CA VAL A 126 20.34 40.67 34.01
C VAL A 126 19.01 41.40 34.16
N ASN A 127 18.87 42.21 35.20
CA ASN A 127 17.71 43.06 35.35
C ASN A 127 17.71 44.08 34.20
N PRO A 128 16.67 44.15 33.38
CA PRO A 128 16.62 44.99 32.18
C PRO A 128 16.62 46.47 32.48
N GLU A 129 16.18 46.89 33.69
CA GLU A 129 16.11 48.29 34.09
C GLU A 129 17.41 48.78 34.73
N THR A 130 18.11 47.95 35.51
CA THR A 130 19.26 48.33 36.27
C THR A 130 20.60 47.84 35.74
N GLY A 131 20.57 46.89 34.76
CA GLY A 131 21.76 46.27 34.22
C GLY A 131 22.51 45.35 35.21
N LYS A 132 22.00 45.16 36.43
CA LYS A 132 22.66 44.34 37.46
C LYS A 132 22.31 42.87 37.29
N LYS A 133 23.31 42.02 37.54
CA LYS A 133 23.11 40.59 37.65
C LYS A 133 22.30 40.26 38.90
N ILE A 134 21.22 39.51 38.70
CA ILE A 134 20.37 38.97 39.76
C ILE A 134 20.33 37.45 39.65
N ARG A 135 20.43 36.78 40.79
CA ARG A 135 20.20 35.32 40.84
C ARG A 135 18.71 35.04 40.77
N GLY A 136 18.35 34.13 39.93
CA GLY A 136 16.95 33.76 39.72
C GLY A 136 16.84 32.49 38.90
N LYS A 137 15.60 32.12 38.58
CA LYS A 137 15.30 30.99 37.71
C LYS A 137 15.52 31.40 36.27
N VAL A 138 16.31 30.63 35.54
CA VAL A 138 16.52 30.77 34.09
C VAL A 138 16.16 29.50 33.40
N TYR A 139 15.69 29.60 32.16
CA TYR A 139 15.33 28.43 31.37
C TYR A 139 16.52 28.03 30.50
N LYS A 140 17.02 26.81 30.72
CA LYS A 140 17.99 26.19 29.86
C LYS A 140 17.23 25.44 28.76
N LYS A 141 17.56 25.78 27.53
CA LYS A 141 17.01 25.11 26.35
C LYS A 141 17.89 23.92 25.98
N GLU A 142 17.31 22.75 25.99
CA GLU A 142 17.97 21.52 25.57
C GLU A 142 17.20 20.91 24.43
N LYS A 143 17.90 20.19 23.53
CA LYS A 143 17.28 19.44 22.46
C LYS A 143 17.30 17.95 22.83
N GLU A 144 16.15 17.38 22.95
CA GLU A 144 16.00 15.93 23.21
C GLU A 144 15.34 15.23 22.02
N PRO A 145 15.73 13.98 21.72
CA PRO A 145 15.05 13.21 20.70
C PRO A 145 13.60 12.98 21.08
N ALA A 146 12.66 13.41 20.23
CA ALA A 146 11.23 13.13 20.42
C ALA A 146 10.90 11.64 20.21
N TYR A 147 11.67 10.99 19.36
CA TYR A 147 11.52 9.57 19.00
C TYR A 147 12.90 8.93 19.03
N PRO A 148 13.43 8.56 20.22
CA PRO A 148 14.75 7.94 20.36
C PRO A 148 14.90 6.68 19.52
N GLU A 149 13.82 5.91 19.40
CA GLU A 149 13.76 4.66 18.60
C GLU A 149 13.94 4.88 17.09
N LEU A 150 13.82 6.10 16.59
CA LEU A 150 14.02 6.48 15.18
C LEU A 150 15.31 7.28 14.95
N ALA A 151 16.06 7.64 15.98
CA ALA A 151 17.20 8.55 15.86
C ALA A 151 18.27 8.05 14.89
N ASP A 152 18.50 6.74 14.86
CA ASP A 152 19.49 6.10 14.01
C ASP A 152 18.95 5.56 12.69
N LEU A 153 17.63 5.68 12.46
CA LEU A 153 17.00 5.23 11.23
C LEU A 153 17.24 6.26 10.12
N LYS A 154 18.19 5.98 9.23
CA LYS A 154 18.48 6.84 8.08
C LYS A 154 17.38 6.76 7.04
N MET A 155 17.00 7.90 6.47
CA MET A 155 16.03 7.94 5.38
C MET A 155 16.55 7.20 4.14
N SER A 156 17.86 7.18 3.93
CA SER A 156 18.53 6.46 2.83
C SER A 156 18.44 4.94 2.93
N ASP A 157 18.18 4.37 4.11
CA ASP A 157 18.07 2.92 4.27
C ASP A 157 16.76 2.39 3.71
N GLY A 158 15.77 3.28 3.52
CA GLY A 158 14.43 2.92 3.09
C GLY A 158 13.70 2.02 4.09
N PHE A 159 12.66 1.34 3.60
CA PHE A 159 11.88 0.41 4.43
C PHE A 159 11.91 -1.00 3.83
N LYS A 160 12.05 -2.03 4.68
CA LYS A 160 11.97 -3.45 4.29
C LYS A 160 10.51 -3.86 4.04
N THR A 161 9.90 -3.27 3.04
CA THR A 161 8.50 -3.50 2.67
C THR A 161 8.32 -3.41 1.17
N ASN A 162 7.13 -3.75 0.69
CA ASN A 162 6.74 -3.55 -0.70
C ASN A 162 5.46 -2.70 -0.78
N ALA A 163 5.21 -2.15 -1.93
CA ALA A 163 3.95 -1.48 -2.25
C ALA A 163 3.57 -1.75 -3.70
N VAL A 164 2.28 -1.72 -3.96
CA VAL A 164 1.73 -1.84 -5.31
C VAL A 164 0.68 -0.76 -5.51
N PHE A 165 0.68 -0.19 -6.71
CA PHE A 165 -0.28 0.83 -7.11
C PHE A 165 -1.28 0.22 -8.10
N PHE A 166 -2.57 0.39 -7.82
CA PHE A 166 -3.65 -0.01 -8.71
C PHE A 166 -4.45 1.21 -9.15
N LYS A 167 -4.86 1.20 -10.40
CA LYS A 167 -5.93 2.07 -10.88
C LYS A 167 -7.22 1.27 -10.84
N LEU A 168 -8.18 1.68 -10.01
CA LEU A 168 -9.52 1.11 -10.04
C LEU A 168 -10.27 1.68 -11.25
N SER A 169 -10.75 0.82 -12.11
CA SER A 169 -11.53 1.18 -13.29
C SER A 169 -12.66 0.17 -13.50
N PHE A 170 -13.66 0.56 -14.28
CA PHE A 170 -14.68 -0.38 -14.72
C PHE A 170 -14.15 -1.22 -15.88
N LEU A 171 -14.36 -2.53 -15.81
CA LEU A 171 -14.06 -3.44 -16.91
C LEU A 171 -15.30 -3.59 -17.79
N ASP A 172 -15.07 -3.74 -19.11
CA ASP A 172 -16.14 -4.11 -20.02
C ASP A 172 -16.58 -5.53 -19.77
N LYS A 173 -17.89 -5.69 -19.54
CA LYS A 173 -18.50 -6.97 -19.16
C LYS A 173 -18.25 -8.08 -20.18
N THR A 174 -18.46 -7.77 -21.46
CA THR A 174 -18.32 -8.75 -22.55
C THR A 174 -16.85 -9.17 -22.70
N SER A 175 -15.93 -8.23 -22.57
CA SER A 175 -14.50 -8.51 -22.65
C SER A 175 -14.03 -9.38 -21.48
N VAL A 176 -14.60 -9.20 -20.29
CA VAL A 176 -14.30 -10.05 -19.12
C VAL A 176 -14.85 -11.46 -19.33
N ALA A 177 -16.12 -11.59 -19.75
CA ALA A 177 -16.76 -12.86 -19.99
C ALA A 177 -16.06 -13.70 -21.09
N LEU A 178 -15.47 -13.02 -22.10
CA LEU A 178 -14.67 -13.65 -23.15
C LEU A 178 -13.22 -13.94 -22.71
N GLY A 179 -12.88 -13.70 -21.46
CA GLY A 179 -11.52 -13.90 -20.93
C GLY A 179 -10.49 -12.88 -21.39
N ARG A 180 -10.85 -11.93 -22.24
CA ARG A 180 -9.93 -10.93 -22.82
C ARG A 180 -9.34 -9.97 -21.77
N GLN A 181 -9.99 -9.87 -20.60
CA GLN A 181 -9.56 -9.01 -19.50
C GLN A 181 -9.16 -9.80 -18.24
N PHE A 182 -8.89 -11.10 -18.35
CA PHE A 182 -8.40 -11.89 -17.21
C PHE A 182 -7.12 -11.29 -16.60
N ARG A 183 -6.27 -10.69 -17.44
CA ARG A 183 -5.09 -9.96 -17.01
C ARG A 183 -5.42 -8.92 -15.92
N GLU A 184 -6.54 -8.22 -16.06
CA GLU A 184 -6.97 -7.17 -15.12
C GLU A 184 -7.52 -7.75 -13.81
N LEU A 185 -7.95 -9.00 -13.79
CA LEU A 185 -8.41 -9.70 -12.60
C LEU A 185 -7.25 -10.29 -11.78
N LEU A 186 -6.17 -10.66 -12.43
CA LEU A 186 -5.05 -11.34 -11.78
C LEU A 186 -4.48 -10.56 -10.57
N PRO A 187 -4.33 -9.23 -10.61
CA PRO A 187 -3.95 -8.45 -9.43
C PRO A 187 -4.96 -8.54 -8.28
N VAL A 188 -6.26 -8.65 -8.57
CA VAL A 188 -7.29 -8.80 -7.54
C VAL A 188 -7.20 -10.16 -6.87
N LEU A 189 -6.99 -11.23 -7.65
CA LEU A 189 -6.77 -12.58 -7.15
C LEU A 189 -5.51 -12.64 -6.29
N TRP A 190 -4.43 -12.00 -6.75
CA TRP A 190 -3.19 -11.88 -5.99
C TRP A 190 -3.39 -11.17 -4.65
N MET A 191 -4.13 -10.07 -4.61
CA MET A 191 -4.49 -9.40 -3.35
C MET A 191 -5.30 -10.32 -2.43
N LYS A 192 -6.27 -11.06 -2.98
CA LYS A 192 -7.08 -12.03 -2.24
C LYS A 192 -6.22 -13.16 -1.69
N GLY A 193 -5.18 -13.59 -2.42
CA GLY A 193 -4.18 -14.58 -2.00
C GLY A 193 -3.12 -14.04 -1.03
N GLY A 194 -3.30 -12.84 -0.46
CA GLY A 194 -2.42 -12.28 0.56
C GLY A 194 -1.31 -11.35 0.03
N ALA A 195 -1.30 -11.03 -1.26
CA ALA A 195 -0.33 -10.14 -1.90
C ALA A 195 1.14 -10.57 -1.69
N ILE A 196 1.40 -11.86 -1.76
CA ILE A 196 2.74 -12.43 -1.55
C ILE A 196 3.58 -12.27 -2.82
N GLY A 197 4.83 -11.85 -2.65
CA GLY A 197 5.78 -11.64 -3.74
C GLY A 197 5.41 -10.46 -4.65
N LYS A 198 5.95 -10.47 -5.86
CA LYS A 198 5.63 -9.47 -6.88
C LYS A 198 4.24 -9.77 -7.48
N CYS A 199 3.44 -8.73 -7.70
CA CYS A 199 2.16 -8.89 -8.39
C CYS A 199 2.38 -9.57 -9.76
N PRO A 200 1.72 -10.72 -10.01
CA PRO A 200 1.88 -11.44 -11.27
C PRO A 200 1.28 -10.65 -12.43
N ALA A 201 1.87 -10.82 -13.61
CA ALA A 201 1.40 -10.22 -14.84
C ALA A 201 1.47 -11.26 -15.97
N LEU A 202 0.52 -11.23 -16.88
CA LEU A 202 0.57 -12.04 -18.10
C LEU A 202 1.33 -11.27 -19.19
N GLU A 203 2.22 -11.98 -19.89
CA GLU A 203 3.03 -11.39 -20.97
C GLU A 203 2.22 -11.11 -22.24
N ASN A 204 1.16 -11.87 -22.43
CA ASN A 204 0.27 -11.74 -23.59
C ASN A 204 -1.20 -11.70 -23.14
N ASP A 205 -2.10 -11.44 -24.10
CA ASP A 205 -3.55 -11.35 -23.85
C ASP A 205 -4.26 -12.72 -23.96
N ASN A 206 -3.51 -13.79 -24.21
CA ASN A 206 -4.11 -15.12 -24.26
C ASN A 206 -4.50 -15.57 -22.85
N LEU A 207 -5.73 -16.06 -22.74
CA LEU A 207 -6.22 -16.67 -21.51
C LEU A 207 -5.51 -18.00 -21.29
N PRO A 208 -4.75 -18.15 -20.18
CA PRO A 208 -4.14 -19.44 -19.87
C PRO A 208 -5.21 -20.43 -19.39
N ASN A 209 -5.00 -21.72 -19.60
CA ASN A 209 -5.90 -22.74 -19.06
C ASN A 209 -5.76 -22.90 -17.55
N MET A 210 -4.56 -22.64 -17.03
CA MET A 210 -4.24 -22.65 -15.61
C MET A 210 -3.00 -21.78 -15.34
N LEU A 211 -2.81 -21.37 -14.08
CA LEU A 211 -1.64 -20.66 -13.58
C LEU A 211 -1.17 -21.31 -12.29
N ILE A 212 0.09 -21.69 -12.23
CA ILE A 212 0.78 -22.13 -11.01
C ILE A 212 1.82 -21.07 -10.69
N LEU A 213 1.67 -20.40 -9.55
CA LEU A 213 2.46 -19.24 -9.14
C LEU A 213 3.10 -19.46 -7.76
N PRO A 214 4.14 -20.29 -7.65
CA PRO A 214 4.75 -20.68 -6.37
C PRO A 214 5.29 -19.48 -5.60
N GLN A 215 5.89 -18.51 -6.30
CA GLN A 215 6.42 -17.28 -5.68
C GLN A 215 5.32 -16.42 -5.04
N ASN A 216 4.09 -16.54 -5.52
CA ASN A 216 2.93 -15.86 -4.98
C ASN A 216 2.11 -16.74 -4.04
N LYS A 217 2.51 -17.99 -3.84
CA LYS A 217 1.82 -19.03 -3.08
C LYS A 217 0.36 -19.21 -3.51
N MET A 218 0.08 -19.03 -4.79
CA MET A 218 -1.26 -19.13 -5.34
C MET A 218 -1.29 -19.89 -6.66
N ALA A 219 -2.45 -20.50 -6.96
CA ALA A 219 -2.74 -21.15 -8.22
C ALA A 219 -4.15 -20.80 -8.72
N VAL A 220 -4.36 -20.79 -10.02
CA VAL A 220 -5.64 -20.52 -10.66
C VAL A 220 -5.91 -21.57 -11.72
N LEU A 221 -7.02 -22.31 -11.58
CA LEU A 221 -7.57 -23.12 -12.64
C LEU A 221 -8.58 -22.27 -13.41
N VAL A 222 -8.27 -21.97 -14.67
CA VAL A 222 -9.09 -21.09 -15.51
C VAL A 222 -10.11 -21.89 -16.33
N ASP A 223 -9.72 -23.06 -16.81
CA ASP A 223 -10.61 -23.99 -17.52
C ASP A 223 -10.63 -25.35 -16.80
N GLU A 224 -11.81 -25.75 -16.34
CA GLU A 224 -12.01 -26.98 -15.57
C GLU A 224 -11.66 -28.27 -16.33
N ILE A 225 -11.62 -28.22 -17.68
CA ILE A 225 -11.20 -29.35 -18.51
C ILE A 225 -9.76 -29.78 -18.18
N TYR A 226 -8.91 -28.83 -17.77
CA TYR A 226 -7.50 -29.06 -17.43
C TYR A 226 -7.28 -29.37 -15.94
N TYR A 227 -8.34 -29.79 -15.23
CA TYR A 227 -8.23 -30.07 -13.80
C TYR A 227 -7.17 -31.16 -13.48
N SER A 228 -7.10 -32.22 -14.27
CA SER A 228 -6.15 -33.31 -14.02
C SER A 228 -4.70 -32.87 -14.11
N GLU A 229 -4.38 -32.05 -15.09
CA GLU A 229 -3.04 -31.47 -15.26
C GLU A 229 -2.75 -30.46 -14.16
N PHE A 230 -3.74 -29.63 -13.82
CA PHE A 230 -3.64 -28.67 -12.73
C PHE A 230 -3.37 -29.34 -11.39
N ASP A 231 -4.09 -30.40 -11.04
CA ASP A 231 -3.93 -31.16 -9.80
C ASP A 231 -2.55 -31.83 -9.73
N ALA A 232 -2.11 -32.42 -10.83
CA ALA A 232 -0.78 -33.03 -10.92
C ALA A 232 0.34 -32.01 -10.69
N GLU A 233 0.24 -30.83 -11.27
CA GLU A 233 1.25 -29.78 -11.13
C GLU A 233 1.16 -29.10 -9.75
N LEU A 234 -0.05 -28.83 -9.26
CA LEU A 234 -0.25 -28.25 -7.92
C LEU A 234 0.33 -29.15 -6.82
N SER A 235 0.28 -30.47 -7.00
CA SER A 235 0.84 -31.45 -6.06
C SER A 235 2.37 -31.35 -5.92
N GLN A 236 3.06 -30.79 -6.91
CA GLN A 236 4.51 -30.56 -6.88
C GLN A 236 4.87 -29.27 -6.13
N HIS A 237 3.87 -28.46 -5.79
CA HIS A 237 4.04 -27.14 -5.17
C HIS A 237 3.32 -27.04 -3.81
N PRO A 238 3.84 -27.72 -2.75
CA PRO A 238 3.21 -27.72 -1.43
C PRO A 238 3.19 -26.32 -0.79
N GLU A 239 4.05 -25.40 -1.22
CA GLU A 239 4.09 -24.01 -0.76
C GLU A 239 2.88 -23.17 -1.18
N ILE A 240 2.08 -23.62 -2.16
CA ILE A 240 0.86 -22.93 -2.59
C ILE A 240 -0.20 -23.04 -1.50
N GLN A 241 -0.69 -21.89 -1.07
CA GLN A 241 -1.65 -21.75 0.02
C GLN A 241 -3.05 -21.39 -0.48
N THR A 242 -3.15 -20.68 -1.60
CA THR A 242 -4.43 -20.18 -2.13
C THR A 242 -4.69 -20.74 -3.52
N VAL A 243 -5.89 -21.29 -3.73
CA VAL A 243 -6.31 -21.88 -4.99
C VAL A 243 -7.61 -21.23 -5.45
N PHE A 244 -7.62 -20.74 -6.68
CA PHE A 244 -8.81 -20.22 -7.35
C PHE A 244 -9.25 -21.18 -8.45
N ILE A 245 -10.53 -21.50 -8.51
CA ILE A 245 -11.11 -22.38 -9.52
C ILE A 245 -12.26 -21.66 -10.21
N ILE A 246 -12.15 -21.48 -11.52
CA ILE A 246 -13.21 -20.88 -12.34
C ILE A 246 -14.11 -22.01 -12.84
N THR A 247 -15.29 -22.12 -12.26
CA THR A 247 -16.34 -23.07 -12.65
C THR A 247 -17.70 -22.55 -12.23
N ASP A 248 -18.71 -22.82 -13.05
CA ASP A 248 -20.12 -22.50 -12.77
C ASP A 248 -20.80 -23.59 -11.94
N SER A 249 -20.14 -24.74 -11.77
CA SER A 249 -20.67 -25.89 -11.05
C SER A 249 -20.13 -25.94 -9.62
N GLU A 250 -20.99 -25.70 -8.62
CA GLU A 250 -20.62 -25.86 -7.22
C GLU A 250 -20.27 -27.33 -6.89
N THR A 251 -20.93 -28.28 -7.54
CA THR A 251 -20.65 -29.71 -7.36
C THR A 251 -19.26 -30.06 -7.88
N ALA A 252 -18.89 -29.57 -9.06
CA ALA A 252 -17.56 -29.75 -9.63
C ALA A 252 -16.50 -29.10 -8.70
N TYR A 253 -16.72 -27.87 -8.28
CA TYR A 253 -15.84 -27.18 -7.34
C TYR A 253 -15.60 -28.00 -6.06
N ARG A 254 -16.68 -28.41 -5.40
CA ARG A 254 -16.58 -29.21 -4.16
C ARG A 254 -15.85 -30.55 -4.38
N SER A 255 -15.99 -31.15 -5.57
CA SER A 255 -15.27 -32.37 -5.90
C SER A 255 -13.77 -32.12 -6.07
N MET A 256 -13.40 -31.04 -6.77
CA MET A 256 -12.02 -30.67 -7.07
C MET A 256 -11.22 -30.31 -5.81
N ILE A 257 -11.82 -29.59 -4.86
CA ILE A 257 -11.11 -29.11 -3.66
C ILE A 257 -10.96 -30.17 -2.55
N ARG A 258 -11.55 -31.34 -2.70
CA ARG A 258 -11.53 -32.39 -1.66
C ARG A 258 -10.14 -32.82 -1.22
N THR A 259 -9.17 -32.72 -2.10
CA THR A 259 -7.77 -33.11 -1.86
C THR A 259 -6.89 -31.93 -1.41
N TYR A 260 -7.44 -30.72 -1.32
CA TYR A 260 -6.67 -29.51 -1.02
C TYR A 260 -6.78 -29.11 0.45
N ASP A 261 -6.65 -30.10 1.35
CA ASP A 261 -6.67 -29.86 2.78
C ASP A 261 -5.62 -28.83 3.21
N GLY A 262 -6.05 -27.84 4.02
CA GLY A 262 -5.17 -26.77 4.51
C GLY A 262 -4.88 -25.66 3.50
N LYS A 263 -5.47 -25.69 2.30
CA LYS A 263 -5.39 -24.58 1.33
C LYS A 263 -6.67 -23.74 1.35
N ASP A 264 -6.52 -22.43 1.17
CA ASP A 264 -7.64 -21.52 0.99
C ASP A 264 -8.15 -21.61 -0.44
N CYS A 265 -9.32 -22.26 -0.63
CA CYS A 265 -9.91 -22.47 -1.94
C CYS A 265 -11.06 -21.50 -2.20
N TYR A 266 -11.10 -20.91 -3.38
CA TYR A 266 -12.14 -19.97 -3.81
C TYR A 266 -12.70 -20.37 -5.16
N GLN A 267 -14.02 -20.48 -5.20
CA GLN A 267 -14.75 -20.65 -6.46
C GLN A 267 -14.94 -19.28 -7.11
N LEU A 268 -14.59 -19.20 -8.40
CA LEU A 268 -14.88 -18.06 -9.25
C LEU A 268 -15.87 -18.53 -10.30
N TYR A 269 -17.07 -18.00 -10.28
CA TYR A 269 -18.07 -18.31 -11.31
C TYR A 269 -17.73 -17.55 -12.59
N ARG A 270 -17.94 -18.18 -13.74
CA ARG A 270 -17.93 -17.42 -15.00
C ARG A 270 -18.96 -16.31 -14.97
N ASP A 271 -20.11 -16.56 -14.36
CA ASP A 271 -21.10 -15.54 -14.01
C ASP A 271 -20.59 -14.52 -12.98
N TYR A 272 -19.58 -14.83 -12.16
CA TYR A 272 -19.01 -13.84 -11.25
C TYR A 272 -18.16 -12.80 -11.98
N LEU A 273 -17.57 -13.20 -13.09
CA LEU A 273 -17.03 -12.27 -14.08
C LEU A 273 -18.15 -11.44 -14.73
N ASP A 274 -19.37 -11.95 -14.76
CA ASP A 274 -20.60 -11.26 -15.18
C ASP A 274 -21.29 -10.51 -14.02
N ASN A 275 -21.17 -10.98 -12.78
CA ASN A 275 -21.91 -10.48 -11.62
C ASN A 275 -21.23 -9.33 -10.85
N PHE A 276 -20.22 -8.70 -11.38
CA PHE A 276 -19.95 -7.30 -11.03
C PHE A 276 -21.18 -6.40 -11.32
N ARG A 277 -22.27 -7.04 -11.71
CA ARG A 277 -23.60 -6.46 -11.99
C ARG A 277 -24.38 -6.04 -10.76
N ILE A 278 -24.09 -6.52 -9.56
CA ILE A 278 -25.07 -6.45 -8.45
C ILE A 278 -25.06 -5.10 -7.73
N ASN A 279 -24.08 -4.22 -7.92
CA ASN A 279 -24.05 -2.95 -7.22
C ASN A 279 -24.27 -1.69 -8.08
N THR A 280 -24.52 -1.81 -9.34
CA THR A 280 -24.84 -0.64 -10.18
C THR A 280 -26.31 -0.47 -10.44
N GLY A 281 -27.20 -1.04 -9.63
CA GLY A 281 -28.66 -0.80 -9.60
C GLY A 281 -29.24 0.05 -10.74
N ARG A 282 -29.06 -0.36 -12.01
CA ARG A 282 -29.78 0.09 -13.20
C ARG A 282 -29.73 -0.98 -14.27
#